data_acc14e2ef5b83bda3db3232ffdd7fc02
#
_entry.id   acc14e2ef5b83bda3db3232ffdd7fc02
#
_cell.length_a   1.000
_cell.length_b   1.000
_cell.length_c   1.000
_cell.angle_alpha   90.00
_cell.angle_beta   90.00
_cell.angle_gamma   90.00
#
_symmetry.space_group_name_H-M   'P 1'
#
loop_
_entity.id
_entity.type
_entity.pdbx_description
1 polymer ?
#
loop_
_entity_poly.entity_id
_entity_poly.type
_entity_poly.pdbx_seq_one_letter_code
_entity_poly.pdbx_strand_id
1 'polypeptide(L)'
;SILIDEARTPLIISGMVNKQNDLYVRADKFARGLKAKVIVENNDKEFDESDNDFDYVVDLKAHTAALTDRGTKKAEEFFGVESLSDVDNLTLSHYINQAIRAYGIMKKDKDYIVRDGQVLIVDEFTGRIMEGRRYSDGLHQAIEAKERVKIASESQTLATITFQNYFRLYNKLSGMTGTAKTEEDEFKGIYKLDVIEIPTNKEVIRKDLNDVIYKTKQAKYNAIIEDVKKRDNQY
;
A
#
# COMPACT_ATOMS: atom_id res chain seq x y z
N SER A 1 19.92 3.79 3.14
CA SER A 1 20.85 4.91 3.04
C SER A 1 20.28 6.15 3.70
N ILE A 2 21.14 7.04 4.19
CA ILE A 2 20.78 8.37 4.72
C ILE A 2 21.11 9.49 3.75
N LEU A 3 21.46 9.13 2.52
CA LEU A 3 21.80 10.05 1.42
C LEU A 3 20.87 9.86 0.23
N ILE A 4 20.86 10.86 -0.68
CA ILE A 4 20.15 10.88 -1.96
C ILE A 4 18.63 10.65 -1.78
N ASP A 5 18.00 9.97 -2.71
CA ASP A 5 16.56 9.78 -2.75
C ASP A 5 16.01 8.98 -1.56
N GLU A 6 16.76 8.02 -1.06
CA GLU A 6 16.37 7.22 0.11
C GLU A 6 16.29 8.06 1.39
N ALA A 7 17.12 9.10 1.51
CA ALA A 7 17.06 10.02 2.64
C ALA A 7 15.79 10.88 2.68
N ARG A 8 15.13 11.04 1.53
CA ARG A 8 13.86 11.78 1.37
C ARG A 8 12.64 10.89 1.54
N THR A 9 12.82 9.57 1.57
CA THR A 9 11.73 8.62 1.82
C THR A 9 11.16 8.84 3.22
N PRO A 10 9.85 9.03 3.37
CA PRO A 10 9.25 9.27 4.67
C PRO A 10 9.20 7.99 5.51
N LEU A 11 9.63 8.10 6.75
CA LEU A 11 9.29 7.18 7.82
C LEU A 11 7.91 7.53 8.33
N ILE A 12 7.04 6.53 8.44
CA ILE A 12 5.66 6.70 8.88
C ILE A 12 5.53 6.03 10.24
N ILE A 13 5.11 6.83 11.23
CA ILE A 13 4.71 6.33 12.54
C ILE A 13 3.20 6.24 12.54
N SER A 14 2.67 5.05 12.69
CA SER A 14 1.23 4.80 12.78
C SER A 14 0.88 4.20 14.14
N GLY A 15 -0.27 4.59 14.66
CA GLY A 15 -0.83 4.07 15.90
C GLY A 15 -2.22 3.50 15.67
N MET A 16 -2.64 2.58 16.52
CA MET A 16 -4.00 2.07 16.50
C MET A 16 -4.95 3.13 17.05
N VAL A 17 -6.00 3.43 16.30
CA VAL A 17 -7.11 4.25 16.76
C VAL A 17 -8.30 3.34 17.04
N ASN A 18 -8.76 3.32 18.27
CA ASN A 18 -10.01 2.68 18.65
C ASN A 18 -11.17 3.51 18.09
N LYS A 19 -11.45 3.39 16.80
CA LYS A 19 -12.67 3.91 16.20
C LYS A 19 -13.76 2.86 16.25
N GLN A 20 -14.98 3.36 16.30
CA GLN A 20 -16.22 2.63 16.48
C GLN A 20 -16.40 1.52 15.42
N ASN A 21 -15.95 0.30 15.73
CA ASN A 21 -16.19 -0.90 14.90
C ASN A 21 -17.69 -1.08 14.62
N ASP A 22 -18.56 -0.56 15.49
CA ASP A 22 -20.01 -0.61 15.36
C ASP A 22 -20.52 0.10 14.09
N LEU A 23 -19.89 1.20 13.67
CA LEU A 23 -20.28 1.90 12.45
C LEU A 23 -19.97 1.08 11.18
N TYR A 24 -18.88 0.32 11.15
CA TYR A 24 -18.61 -0.60 10.03
C TYR A 24 -19.68 -1.69 9.94
N VAL A 25 -20.10 -2.26 11.07
CA VAL A 25 -21.15 -3.29 11.09
C VAL A 25 -22.50 -2.71 10.65
N ARG A 26 -22.84 -1.49 11.08
CA ARG A 26 -24.07 -0.82 10.66
C ARG A 26 -24.05 -0.46 9.18
N ALA A 27 -22.93 0.06 8.68
CA ALA A 27 -22.75 0.39 7.26
C ALA A 27 -22.78 -0.87 6.38
N ASP A 28 -22.20 -1.99 6.83
CA ASP A 28 -22.32 -3.29 6.14
C ASP A 28 -23.78 -3.75 6.06
N LYS A 29 -24.52 -3.69 7.18
CA LYS A 29 -25.93 -4.07 7.20
C LYS A 29 -26.77 -3.26 6.22
N PHE A 30 -26.48 -1.98 6.12
CA PHE A 30 -27.15 -1.07 5.16
C PHE A 30 -26.76 -1.45 3.72
N ALA A 31 -25.46 -1.51 3.40
CA ALA A 31 -24.96 -1.73 2.04
C ALA A 31 -25.42 -3.07 1.44
N ARG A 32 -25.55 -4.10 2.27
CA ARG A 32 -26.01 -5.44 1.85
C ARG A 32 -27.39 -5.45 1.23
N GLY A 33 -28.28 -4.53 1.62
CA GLY A 33 -29.64 -4.43 1.13
C GLY A 33 -29.80 -3.56 -0.13
N LEU A 34 -28.73 -2.95 -0.60
CA LEU A 34 -28.76 -1.99 -1.71
C LEU A 34 -28.65 -2.69 -3.08
N LYS A 35 -29.29 -2.08 -4.09
CA LYS A 35 -29.21 -2.49 -5.48
C LYS A 35 -28.14 -1.65 -6.20
N ALA A 36 -27.17 -2.32 -6.83
CA ALA A 36 -26.10 -1.70 -7.59
C ALA A 36 -26.42 -1.61 -9.08
N LYS A 37 -26.09 -0.50 -9.74
CA LYS A 37 -25.88 -0.41 -11.19
C LYS A 37 -24.38 -0.47 -11.46
N VAL A 38 -23.92 -1.39 -12.31
CA VAL A 38 -22.52 -1.54 -12.68
C VAL A 38 -22.31 -0.95 -14.08
N ILE A 39 -21.41 0.02 -14.19
CA ILE A 39 -20.99 0.64 -15.45
C ILE A 39 -19.70 -0.04 -15.90
N VAL A 40 -19.70 -0.60 -17.11
CA VAL A 40 -18.55 -1.30 -17.70
C VAL A 40 -17.92 -0.49 -18.84
N GLU A 41 -18.73 0.25 -19.62
CA GLU A 41 -18.31 1.02 -20.81
C GLU A 41 -18.64 2.51 -20.69
N ASN A 42 -17.90 3.34 -21.45
CA ASN A 42 -18.06 4.80 -21.45
C ASN A 42 -19.42 5.31 -21.98
N ASN A 43 -20.17 4.47 -22.72
CA ASN A 43 -21.45 4.84 -23.28
C ASN A 43 -22.60 4.80 -22.26
N ASP A 44 -22.38 4.17 -21.10
CA ASP A 44 -23.38 4.08 -20.02
C ASP A 44 -23.34 5.30 -19.07
N LYS A 45 -22.60 6.35 -19.43
CA LYS A 45 -22.44 7.55 -18.57
C LYS A 45 -23.57 8.57 -18.69
N GLU A 46 -24.47 8.43 -19.65
CA GLU A 46 -25.68 9.25 -19.67
C GLU A 46 -26.61 8.77 -18.57
N PHE A 47 -26.90 9.69 -17.62
CA PHE A 47 -27.92 9.51 -16.60
C PHE A 47 -29.26 9.36 -17.32
N ASP A 48 -29.74 8.12 -17.42
CA ASP A 48 -31.06 7.84 -17.94
C ASP A 48 -32.07 7.84 -16.76
N GLU A 49 -33.34 8.21 -17.02
CA GLU A 49 -34.42 8.18 -16.01
C GLU A 49 -34.59 6.79 -15.37
N SER A 50 -34.06 5.71 -16.00
CA SER A 50 -34.01 4.36 -15.45
C SER A 50 -33.04 4.21 -14.25
N ASP A 51 -32.18 5.19 -13.96
CA ASP A 51 -31.24 5.15 -12.84
C ASP A 51 -31.93 5.26 -11.47
N ASN A 52 -33.19 5.67 -11.44
CA ASN A 52 -34.01 5.73 -10.22
C ASN A 52 -34.30 4.33 -9.60
N ASP A 53 -34.01 3.24 -10.28
CA ASP A 53 -34.22 1.89 -9.76
C ASP A 53 -33.04 1.33 -8.95
N PHE A 54 -31.90 2.01 -8.98
CA PHE A 54 -30.68 1.60 -8.29
C PHE A 54 -30.35 2.52 -7.11
N ASP A 55 -29.73 1.94 -6.09
CA ASP A 55 -29.39 2.67 -4.86
C ASP A 55 -27.95 3.21 -4.90
N TYR A 56 -27.07 2.57 -5.69
CA TYR A 56 -25.71 3.06 -5.92
C TYR A 56 -25.19 2.63 -7.28
N VAL A 57 -24.23 3.39 -7.79
CA VAL A 57 -23.57 3.16 -9.07
C VAL A 57 -22.12 2.74 -8.83
N VAL A 58 -21.66 1.75 -9.58
CA VAL A 58 -20.28 1.24 -9.53
C VAL A 58 -19.64 1.42 -10.90
N ASP A 59 -18.58 2.20 -10.95
CA ASP A 59 -17.70 2.30 -12.12
C ASP A 59 -16.47 1.41 -11.91
N LEU A 60 -16.45 0.26 -12.60
CA LEU A 60 -15.38 -0.71 -12.48
C LEU A 60 -14.06 -0.20 -13.07
N LYS A 61 -14.09 0.69 -14.05
CA LYS A 61 -12.91 1.24 -14.70
C LYS A 61 -12.26 2.32 -13.84
N ALA A 62 -13.09 3.17 -13.23
CA ALA A 62 -12.63 4.21 -12.33
C ALA A 62 -12.38 3.70 -10.90
N HIS A 63 -12.74 2.43 -10.59
CA HIS A 63 -12.71 1.86 -9.24
C HIS A 63 -13.46 2.70 -8.21
N THR A 64 -14.62 3.27 -8.60
CA THR A 64 -15.45 4.10 -7.73
C THR A 64 -16.84 3.51 -7.54
N ALA A 65 -17.42 3.81 -6.37
CA ALA A 65 -18.82 3.52 -6.07
C ALA A 65 -19.43 4.74 -5.37
N ALA A 66 -20.62 5.14 -5.77
CA ALA A 66 -21.31 6.30 -5.23
C ALA A 66 -22.80 6.02 -5.06
N LEU A 67 -23.40 6.52 -3.98
CA LEU A 67 -24.85 6.48 -3.80
C LEU A 67 -25.55 7.34 -4.86
N THR A 68 -26.73 6.88 -5.30
CA THR A 68 -27.68 7.70 -6.04
C THR A 68 -28.50 8.54 -5.06
N ASP A 69 -29.32 9.47 -5.57
CA ASP A 69 -30.26 10.25 -4.73
C ASP A 69 -31.19 9.31 -3.93
N ARG A 70 -31.64 8.22 -4.55
CA ARG A 70 -32.43 7.18 -3.88
C ARG A 70 -31.64 6.47 -2.79
N GLY A 71 -30.39 6.10 -3.04
CA GLY A 71 -29.53 5.48 -2.06
C GLY A 71 -29.22 6.40 -0.89
N THR A 72 -29.01 7.68 -1.17
CA THR A 72 -28.79 8.73 -0.15
C THR A 72 -29.99 8.85 0.77
N LYS A 73 -31.22 8.99 0.23
CA LYS A 73 -32.45 9.03 1.03
C LYS A 73 -32.64 7.79 1.90
N LYS A 74 -32.38 6.60 1.36
CA LYS A 74 -32.43 5.36 2.14
C LYS A 74 -31.40 5.34 3.26
N ALA A 75 -30.20 5.89 3.02
CA ALA A 75 -29.17 5.97 4.04
C ALA A 75 -29.56 6.94 5.16
N GLU A 76 -30.06 8.12 4.82
CA GLU A 76 -30.55 9.12 5.76
C GLU A 76 -31.67 8.53 6.65
N GLU A 77 -32.63 7.84 6.04
CA GLU A 77 -33.70 7.14 6.76
C GLU A 77 -33.19 6.01 7.65
N PHE A 78 -32.27 5.16 7.14
CA PHE A 78 -31.71 4.02 7.88
C PHE A 78 -30.89 4.46 9.11
N PHE A 79 -30.11 5.54 8.96
CA PHE A 79 -29.27 6.06 10.03
C PHE A 79 -29.95 7.10 10.91
N GLY A 80 -31.12 7.61 10.49
CA GLY A 80 -31.89 8.61 11.22
C GLY A 80 -31.23 9.99 11.23
N VAL A 81 -30.63 10.40 10.11
CA VAL A 81 -29.99 11.70 9.91
C VAL A 81 -30.75 12.53 8.88
N GLU A 82 -30.77 13.85 9.02
CA GLU A 82 -31.48 14.74 8.10
C GLU A 82 -30.78 14.87 6.75
N SER A 83 -29.45 14.94 6.75
CA SER A 83 -28.64 15.00 5.54
C SER A 83 -27.27 14.33 5.75
N LEU A 84 -26.87 13.46 4.83
CA LEU A 84 -25.53 12.85 4.81
C LEU A 84 -24.44 13.87 4.45
N SER A 85 -24.79 14.99 3.84
CA SER A 85 -23.85 16.03 3.42
C SER A 85 -23.48 16.98 4.55
N ASP A 86 -24.16 16.93 5.69
CA ASP A 86 -23.86 17.75 6.84
C ASP A 86 -22.48 17.42 7.42
N VAL A 87 -21.79 18.44 7.94
CA VAL A 87 -20.44 18.31 8.50
C VAL A 87 -20.39 17.26 9.61
N ASP A 88 -21.44 17.20 10.43
CA ASP A 88 -21.54 16.23 11.54
C ASP A 88 -21.69 14.79 11.05
N ASN A 89 -22.16 14.58 9.82
CA ASN A 89 -22.42 13.28 9.21
C ASN A 89 -21.33 12.83 8.23
N LEU A 90 -20.27 13.63 8.01
CA LEU A 90 -19.18 13.29 7.08
C LEU A 90 -18.49 11.96 7.44
N THR A 91 -18.31 11.69 8.73
CA THR A 91 -17.77 10.42 9.21
C THR A 91 -18.68 9.25 8.85
N LEU A 92 -19.99 9.38 9.04
CA LEU A 92 -20.97 8.37 8.67
C LEU A 92 -20.99 8.13 7.16
N SER A 93 -21.01 9.21 6.37
CA SER A 93 -20.92 9.17 4.91
C SER A 93 -19.69 8.41 4.44
N HIS A 94 -18.55 8.63 5.09
CA HIS A 94 -17.32 7.89 4.82
C HIS A 94 -17.48 6.38 5.03
N TYR A 95 -18.03 5.93 6.17
CA TYR A 95 -18.27 4.49 6.44
C TYR A 95 -19.21 3.85 5.42
N ILE A 96 -20.29 4.57 5.04
CA ILE A 96 -21.24 4.10 4.02
C ILE A 96 -20.51 3.95 2.67
N ASN A 97 -19.72 4.94 2.27
CA ASN A 97 -18.96 4.90 1.03
C ASN A 97 -17.97 3.72 1.01
N GLN A 98 -17.28 3.44 2.09
CA GLN A 98 -16.39 2.27 2.16
C GLN A 98 -17.18 0.95 2.10
N ALA A 99 -18.35 0.88 2.71
CA ALA A 99 -19.20 -0.31 2.64
C ALA A 99 -19.69 -0.58 1.21
N ILE A 100 -20.22 0.43 0.49
CA ILE A 100 -20.65 0.24 -0.90
C ILE A 100 -19.48 -0.08 -1.84
N ARG A 101 -18.28 0.45 -1.59
CA ARG A 101 -17.07 0.07 -2.33
C ARG A 101 -16.69 -1.39 -2.07
N ALA A 102 -16.78 -1.86 -0.83
CA ALA A 102 -16.51 -3.24 -0.48
C ALA A 102 -17.47 -4.22 -1.19
N TYR A 103 -18.74 -3.84 -1.37
CA TYR A 103 -19.72 -4.67 -2.08
C TYR A 103 -19.63 -4.54 -3.60
N GLY A 104 -19.49 -3.32 -4.12
CA GLY A 104 -19.55 -3.05 -5.55
C GLY A 104 -18.26 -3.36 -6.29
N ILE A 105 -17.11 -3.08 -5.69
CA ILE A 105 -15.81 -3.16 -6.35
C ILE A 105 -15.05 -4.39 -5.93
N MET A 106 -14.97 -4.66 -4.60
CA MET A 106 -14.08 -5.68 -4.06
C MET A 106 -14.68 -7.08 -4.15
N LYS A 107 -14.02 -7.97 -4.90
CA LYS A 107 -14.46 -9.34 -5.14
C LYS A 107 -13.59 -10.33 -4.38
N LYS A 108 -14.26 -11.19 -3.60
CA LYS A 108 -13.59 -12.32 -2.94
C LYS A 108 -12.97 -13.24 -3.97
N ASP A 109 -11.85 -13.86 -3.63
CA ASP A 109 -11.07 -14.78 -4.46
C ASP A 109 -10.44 -14.13 -5.72
N LYS A 110 -10.57 -12.79 -5.85
CA LYS A 110 -9.89 -12.00 -6.86
C LYS A 110 -9.04 -10.90 -6.22
N ASP A 111 -9.67 -9.98 -5.50
CA ASP A 111 -9.00 -8.82 -4.89
C ASP A 111 -8.53 -9.13 -3.46
N TYR A 112 -9.18 -10.07 -2.80
CA TYR A 112 -8.84 -10.56 -1.46
C TYR A 112 -9.32 -11.98 -1.23
N ILE A 113 -8.72 -12.65 -0.25
CA ILE A 113 -9.18 -13.94 0.28
C ILE A 113 -9.46 -13.83 1.77
N VAL A 114 -10.23 -14.78 2.30
CA VAL A 114 -10.43 -14.93 3.74
C VAL A 114 -9.77 -16.23 4.17
N ARG A 115 -8.79 -16.13 5.07
CA ARG A 115 -8.05 -17.26 5.64
C ARG A 115 -7.83 -17.04 7.14
N ASP A 116 -8.09 -18.05 7.93
CA ASP A 116 -7.92 -18.03 9.40
C ASP A 116 -8.64 -16.85 10.09
N GLY A 117 -9.83 -16.48 9.58
CA GLY A 117 -10.60 -15.36 10.12
C GLY A 117 -10.02 -13.97 9.80
N GLN A 118 -9.15 -13.87 8.82
CA GLN A 118 -8.53 -12.64 8.37
C GLN A 118 -8.74 -12.41 6.87
N VAL A 119 -8.92 -11.14 6.50
CA VAL A 119 -8.91 -10.70 5.11
C VAL A 119 -7.48 -10.48 4.67
N LEU A 120 -7.05 -11.12 3.60
CA LEU A 120 -5.72 -10.97 3.01
C LEU A 120 -5.84 -10.46 1.60
N ILE A 121 -5.05 -9.44 1.26
CA ILE A 121 -5.03 -8.83 -0.08
C ILE A 121 -4.39 -9.79 -1.07
N VAL A 122 -4.97 -9.88 -2.28
CA VAL A 122 -4.37 -10.55 -3.44
C VAL A 122 -3.86 -9.49 -4.41
N ASP A 123 -2.61 -9.59 -4.81
CA ASP A 123 -2.02 -8.71 -5.81
C ASP A 123 -2.64 -8.95 -7.18
N GLU A 124 -3.16 -7.91 -7.80
CA GLU A 124 -3.90 -7.99 -9.07
C GLU A 124 -3.05 -8.54 -10.23
N PHE A 125 -1.75 -8.25 -10.23
CA PHE A 125 -0.85 -8.61 -11.33
C PHE A 125 -0.21 -9.98 -11.15
N THR A 126 0.13 -10.33 -9.92
CA THR A 126 0.88 -11.57 -9.63
C THR A 126 0.01 -12.67 -9.04
N GLY A 127 -1.18 -12.34 -8.55
CA GLY A 127 -2.06 -13.26 -7.80
C GLY A 127 -1.47 -13.68 -6.44
N ARG A 128 -0.41 -13.02 -5.96
CA ARG A 128 0.22 -13.36 -4.69
C ARG A 128 -0.53 -12.75 -3.51
N ILE A 129 -0.57 -13.48 -2.42
CA ILE A 129 -1.11 -12.98 -1.16
C ILE A 129 -0.11 -12.00 -0.55
N MET A 130 -0.59 -10.82 -0.23
CA MET A 130 0.19 -9.76 0.41
C MET A 130 -0.03 -9.78 1.92
N GLU A 131 0.71 -10.62 2.63
CA GLU A 131 0.62 -10.70 4.09
C GLU A 131 1.06 -9.39 4.75
N GLY A 132 0.36 -8.97 5.79
CA GLY A 132 0.64 -7.76 6.55
C GLY A 132 0.22 -6.45 5.88
N ARG A 133 -0.23 -6.45 4.62
CA ARG A 133 -0.80 -5.27 3.96
C ARG A 133 -2.30 -5.18 4.20
N ARG A 134 -2.79 -3.94 4.25
CA ARG A 134 -4.21 -3.62 4.42
C ARG A 134 -4.60 -2.51 3.45
N TYR A 135 -5.84 -2.53 2.97
CA TYR A 135 -6.40 -1.41 2.22
C TYR A 135 -6.53 -0.20 3.14
N SER A 136 -6.26 0.99 2.61
CA SER A 136 -6.35 2.26 3.33
C SER A 136 -7.79 2.73 3.53
N ASP A 137 -7.92 3.82 4.27
CA ASP A 137 -9.14 4.62 4.42
C ASP A 137 -10.38 3.86 4.94
N GLY A 138 -10.16 2.79 5.71
CA GLY A 138 -11.25 1.99 6.26
C GLY A 138 -11.85 0.96 5.30
N LEU A 139 -11.37 0.86 4.05
CA LEU A 139 -11.86 -0.14 3.10
C LEU A 139 -11.60 -1.56 3.58
N HIS A 140 -10.44 -1.81 4.20
CA HIS A 140 -10.13 -3.14 4.74
C HIS A 140 -11.11 -3.56 5.83
N GLN A 141 -11.43 -2.65 6.74
CA GLN A 141 -12.42 -2.86 7.81
C GLN A 141 -13.84 -3.06 7.24
N ALA A 142 -14.19 -2.33 6.17
CA ALA A 142 -15.46 -2.55 5.48
C ALA A 142 -15.55 -3.95 4.84
N ILE A 143 -14.44 -4.46 4.29
CA ILE A 143 -14.36 -5.84 3.78
C ILE A 143 -14.42 -6.84 4.94
N GLU A 144 -13.74 -6.60 6.05
CA GLU A 144 -13.83 -7.44 7.26
C GLU A 144 -15.27 -7.51 7.79
N ALA A 145 -16.01 -6.39 7.79
CA ALA A 145 -17.43 -6.36 8.13
C ALA A 145 -18.28 -7.18 7.15
N LYS A 146 -18.07 -7.01 5.84
CA LYS A 146 -18.75 -7.75 4.77
C LYS A 146 -18.56 -9.25 4.92
N GLU A 147 -17.36 -9.69 5.22
CA GLU A 147 -17.02 -11.12 5.39
C GLU A 147 -17.30 -11.65 6.79
N ARG A 148 -17.80 -10.79 7.70
CA ARG A 148 -18.15 -11.15 9.10
C ARG A 148 -16.97 -11.73 9.88
N VAL A 149 -15.77 -11.27 9.60
CA VAL A 149 -14.58 -11.57 10.37
C VAL A 149 -14.34 -10.48 11.41
N LYS A 150 -13.38 -10.71 12.31
CA LYS A 150 -13.03 -9.71 13.33
C LYS A 150 -12.51 -8.44 12.65
N ILE A 151 -13.18 -7.32 12.89
CA ILE A 151 -12.74 -6.01 12.40
C ILE A 151 -11.54 -5.57 13.24
N ALA A 152 -10.38 -5.43 12.59
CA ALA A 152 -9.17 -4.95 13.24
C ALA A 152 -9.19 -3.43 13.36
N SER A 153 -8.52 -2.91 14.38
CA SER A 153 -8.38 -1.47 14.59
C SER A 153 -7.74 -0.79 13.38
N GLU A 154 -8.23 0.39 13.04
CA GLU A 154 -7.64 1.22 12.00
C GLU A 154 -6.29 1.77 12.47
N SER A 155 -5.29 1.76 11.62
CA SER A 155 -4.04 2.44 11.90
C SER A 155 -4.10 3.85 11.31
N GLN A 156 -3.88 4.85 12.16
CA GLN A 156 -3.76 6.24 11.72
C GLN A 156 -2.30 6.66 11.70
N THR A 157 -1.89 7.35 10.65
CA THR A 157 -0.58 7.98 10.61
C THR A 157 -0.54 9.10 11.66
N LEU A 158 0.30 8.91 12.68
CA LEU A 158 0.50 9.87 13.76
C LEU A 158 1.54 10.94 13.39
N ALA A 159 2.59 10.52 12.68
CA ALA A 159 3.65 11.41 12.24
C ALA A 159 4.38 10.85 11.02
N THR A 160 4.96 11.74 10.24
CA THR A 160 5.88 11.41 9.16
C THR A 160 7.15 12.23 9.30
N ILE A 161 8.30 11.61 9.06
CA ILE A 161 9.60 12.28 9.07
C ILE A 161 10.48 11.62 8.02
N THR A 162 11.27 12.38 7.27
CA THR A 162 12.26 11.80 6.37
C THR A 162 13.47 11.25 7.14
N PHE A 163 14.14 10.24 6.59
CA PHE A 163 15.39 9.73 7.19
C PHE A 163 16.39 10.84 7.46
N GLN A 164 16.53 11.75 6.50
CA GLN A 164 17.43 12.90 6.63
C GLN A 164 17.10 13.75 7.86
N ASN A 165 15.83 14.12 8.03
CA ASN A 165 15.42 14.93 9.17
C ASN A 165 15.50 14.15 10.48
N TYR A 166 15.16 12.86 10.45
CA TYR A 166 15.25 12.00 11.63
C TYR A 166 16.70 11.93 12.18
N PHE A 167 17.67 11.63 11.32
CA PHE A 167 19.07 11.53 11.77
C PHE A 167 19.68 12.87 12.16
N ARG A 168 19.17 13.98 11.62
CA ARG A 168 19.59 15.34 12.05
C ARG A 168 19.15 15.70 13.46
N LEU A 169 18.25 14.96 14.08
CA LEU A 169 17.83 15.16 15.48
C LEU A 169 18.91 14.73 16.49
N TYR A 170 19.86 13.92 16.07
CA TYR A 170 20.91 13.43 16.97
C TYR A 170 22.06 14.42 17.05
N ASN A 171 22.48 14.75 18.29
CA ASN A 171 23.63 15.64 18.54
C ASN A 171 24.94 14.97 18.13
N LYS A 172 25.03 13.64 18.22
CA LYS A 172 26.18 12.86 17.83
C LYS A 172 25.75 11.77 16.88
N LEU A 173 26.24 11.85 15.66
CA LEU A 173 25.97 10.91 14.60
C LEU A 173 27.27 10.37 14.03
N SER A 174 27.36 9.06 13.84
CA SER A 174 28.48 8.39 13.15
C SER A 174 27.99 7.12 12.49
N GLY A 175 28.71 6.65 11.48
CA GLY A 175 28.37 5.46 10.74
C GLY A 175 29.57 4.87 10.03
N MET A 176 29.40 3.70 9.46
CA MET A 176 30.44 3.01 8.67
C MET A 176 29.81 2.49 7.36
N THR A 177 30.51 2.70 6.27
CA THR A 177 30.12 2.17 4.95
C THR A 177 31.36 2.01 4.07
N GLY A 178 31.32 1.12 3.11
CA GLY A 178 32.37 0.94 2.13
C GLY A 178 32.40 1.98 1.00
N THR A 179 31.40 2.86 0.91
CA THR A 179 31.20 3.80 -0.23
C THR A 179 31.05 5.26 0.18
N ALA A 180 31.38 5.64 1.42
CA ALA A 180 31.18 6.99 1.92
C ALA A 180 32.07 8.04 1.23
N LYS A 181 33.26 7.67 0.75
CA LYS A 181 34.23 8.62 0.23
C LYS A 181 33.75 9.34 -1.02
N THR A 182 33.01 8.66 -1.87
CA THR A 182 32.42 9.26 -3.08
C THR A 182 31.34 10.30 -2.79
N GLU A 183 30.70 10.21 -1.62
CA GLU A 183 29.59 11.07 -1.21
C GLU A 183 29.99 12.01 -0.03
N GLU A 184 31.28 12.25 0.14
CA GLU A 184 31.81 13.06 1.26
C GLU A 184 31.19 14.45 1.31
N ASP A 185 31.03 15.10 0.16
CA ASP A 185 30.47 16.46 0.05
C ASP A 185 29.01 16.50 0.54
N GLU A 186 28.23 15.47 0.26
CA GLU A 186 26.86 15.36 0.71
C GLU A 186 26.78 15.12 2.23
N PHE A 187 27.61 14.21 2.77
CA PHE A 187 27.71 14.02 4.23
C PHE A 187 28.08 15.32 4.95
N LYS A 188 29.01 16.06 4.41
CA LYS A 188 29.46 17.34 4.96
C LYS A 188 28.38 18.44 4.85
N GLY A 189 27.73 18.53 3.70
CA GLY A 189 26.68 19.53 3.44
C GLY A 189 25.45 19.32 4.33
N ILE A 190 24.95 18.10 4.42
CA ILE A 190 23.67 17.77 5.08
C ILE A 190 23.84 17.51 6.57
N TYR A 191 24.80 16.67 6.95
CA TYR A 191 24.94 16.17 8.32
C TYR A 191 26.08 16.78 9.09
N LYS A 192 26.94 17.59 8.44
CA LYS A 192 28.17 18.15 9.02
C LYS A 192 29.15 17.06 9.49
N LEU A 193 29.19 15.94 8.77
CA LEU A 193 30.05 14.81 9.04
C LEU A 193 31.25 14.84 8.09
N ASP A 194 32.44 14.56 8.63
CA ASP A 194 33.64 14.29 7.85
C ASP A 194 33.74 12.80 7.56
N VAL A 195 34.28 12.44 6.39
CA VAL A 195 34.52 11.06 6.01
C VAL A 195 35.99 10.72 6.21
N ILE A 196 36.25 9.72 7.05
CA ILE A 196 37.59 9.22 7.34
C ILE A 196 37.74 7.85 6.68
N GLU A 197 38.70 7.72 5.80
CA GLU A 197 39.05 6.48 5.16
C GLU A 197 39.98 5.66 6.07
N ILE A 198 39.53 4.46 6.47
CA ILE A 198 40.31 3.56 7.28
C ILE A 198 40.96 2.56 6.32
N PRO A 199 42.30 2.47 6.29
CA PRO A 199 43.01 1.53 5.39
C PRO A 199 42.67 0.10 5.75
N THR A 200 42.67 -0.78 4.74
CA THR A 200 42.42 -2.19 4.92
C THR A 200 43.55 -2.86 5.73
N ASN A 201 43.17 -3.81 6.59
CA ASN A 201 44.14 -4.54 7.41
C ASN A 201 45.14 -5.42 6.55
N LYS A 202 44.64 -5.89 5.41
CA LYS A 202 45.43 -6.65 4.42
C LYS A 202 45.22 -6.04 3.05
N GLU A 203 46.22 -6.24 2.16
CA GLU A 203 46.11 -5.80 0.77
C GLU A 203 44.94 -6.50 0.06
N VAL A 204 44.28 -5.76 -0.83
CA VAL A 204 43.21 -6.29 -1.65
C VAL A 204 43.81 -7.13 -2.76
N ILE A 205 43.66 -8.46 -2.66
CA ILE A 205 44.18 -9.43 -3.65
C ILE A 205 43.16 -9.74 -4.76
N ARG A 206 41.89 -9.26 -4.64
CA ARG A 206 40.87 -9.45 -5.66
C ARG A 206 41.26 -8.71 -6.95
N LYS A 207 41.21 -9.44 -8.06
CA LYS A 207 41.39 -8.86 -9.41
C LYS A 207 40.04 -8.86 -10.11
N ASP A 208 39.54 -7.70 -10.44
CA ASP A 208 38.36 -7.54 -11.25
C ASP A 208 38.77 -7.69 -12.74
N LEU A 209 38.21 -8.70 -13.40
CA LEU A 209 38.46 -8.99 -14.79
C LEU A 209 37.47 -8.22 -15.68
N ASN A 210 37.83 -8.04 -16.94
CA ASN A 210 36.92 -7.43 -17.91
C ASN A 210 35.66 -8.25 -18.12
N ASP A 211 34.59 -7.62 -18.50
CA ASP A 211 33.32 -8.25 -18.85
C ASP A 211 33.47 -9.21 -20.02
N VAL A 212 32.80 -10.36 -19.95
CA VAL A 212 32.78 -11.36 -21.03
C VAL A 212 31.33 -11.44 -21.57
N ILE A 213 31.20 -11.19 -22.87
CA ILE A 213 29.91 -11.21 -23.57
C ILE A 213 29.72 -12.55 -24.25
N TYR A 214 28.54 -13.16 -24.07
CA TYR A 214 28.14 -14.43 -24.66
C TYR A 214 26.94 -14.27 -25.61
N LYS A 215 26.92 -15.02 -26.71
CA LYS A 215 25.83 -15.01 -27.68
C LYS A 215 24.51 -15.55 -27.13
N THR A 216 24.56 -16.49 -26.20
CA THR A 216 23.37 -17.14 -25.60
C THR A 216 23.53 -17.29 -24.10
N LYS A 217 22.38 -17.34 -23.39
CA LYS A 217 22.35 -17.61 -21.94
C LYS A 217 23.00 -18.97 -21.62
N GLN A 218 22.77 -19.99 -22.45
CA GLN A 218 23.32 -21.32 -22.24
C GLN A 218 24.86 -21.31 -22.33
N ALA A 219 25.42 -20.60 -23.30
CA ALA A 219 26.88 -20.44 -23.43
C ALA A 219 27.47 -19.74 -22.20
N LYS A 220 26.79 -18.70 -21.67
CA LYS A 220 27.18 -18.03 -20.43
C LYS A 220 27.21 -19.00 -19.24
N TYR A 221 26.15 -19.80 -19.06
CA TYR A 221 26.07 -20.73 -17.93
C TYR A 221 27.14 -21.83 -18.03
N ASN A 222 27.38 -22.37 -19.22
CA ASN A 222 28.44 -23.37 -19.42
C ASN A 222 29.82 -22.81 -19.08
N ALA A 223 30.10 -21.55 -19.51
CA ALA A 223 31.36 -20.89 -19.20
C ALA A 223 31.55 -20.62 -17.70
N ILE A 224 30.46 -20.23 -17.00
CA ILE A 224 30.49 -20.05 -15.54
C ILE A 224 30.80 -21.38 -14.84
N ILE A 225 30.16 -22.47 -15.25
CA ILE A 225 30.40 -23.81 -14.66
C ILE A 225 31.84 -24.24 -14.85
N GLU A 226 32.41 -24.01 -16.04
CA GLU A 226 33.80 -24.34 -16.32
C GLU A 226 34.75 -23.47 -15.49
N ASP A 227 34.50 -22.17 -15.35
CA ASP A 227 35.35 -21.29 -14.57
C ASP A 227 35.32 -21.66 -13.08
N VAL A 228 34.13 -21.95 -12.53
CA VAL A 228 33.99 -22.44 -11.15
C VAL A 228 34.80 -23.73 -10.93
N LYS A 229 34.65 -24.71 -11.83
CA LYS A 229 35.43 -25.99 -11.73
C LYS A 229 36.94 -25.79 -11.77
N LYS A 230 37.40 -24.84 -12.59
CA LYS A 230 38.84 -24.52 -12.65
C LYS A 230 39.36 -23.92 -11.36
N ARG A 231 38.55 -23.09 -10.70
CA ARG A 231 38.93 -22.37 -9.47
C ARG A 231 38.79 -23.25 -8.23
N ASP A 232 37.82 -24.17 -8.20
CA ASP A 232 37.58 -25.10 -7.09
C ASP A 232 38.80 -26.04 -6.87
N ASN A 233 39.57 -26.32 -7.91
CA ASN A 233 40.82 -27.11 -7.81
C ASN A 233 42.04 -26.26 -7.37
N GLN A 234 41.88 -24.97 -7.05
CA GLN A 234 43.00 -24.09 -6.65
C GLN A 234 42.99 -23.72 -5.16
N TYR A 235 41.98 -24.19 -4.38
CA TYR A 235 41.86 -23.95 -2.94
C TYR A 235 41.86 -25.27 -2.14
#